data_9bd0eac34d7c06a6e6e69fe7d9e9f808
#
_entry.id   9bd0eac34d7c06a6e6e69fe7d9e9f808
#
_cell.length_a   1.000
_cell.length_b   1.000
_cell.length_c   1.000
_cell.angle_alpha   90.00
_cell.angle_beta   90.00
_cell.angle_gamma   90.00
#
_symmetry.space_group_name_H-M   'P 1'
#
loop_
_entity.id
_entity.type
_entity.pdbx_description
1 polymer ?
#
loop_
_entity_poly.entity_id
_entity_poly.type
_entity_poly.pdbx_seq_one_letter_code
_entity_poly.pdbx_strand_id
1 'polypeptide(L)'
;MTLCWTADSTQLAAGCGSGAVLFGQLVHREVSCAHLEVRQEEPHSLTVLNVTDDTREDLQFKDRVTEMSLSATHLVVITSTQACIYSTTNWSTPHIIELRGTVSLILQCARHFLMVDTMNGLQVLNYDGRVVSQPKFTAMRPDALSPLNVAYAPDLLAIIGHADPKVVMLIDPLTGKQLGTVQHSIDVEQVALSQRGDLSRRRLVVVDKNRDLYLTPVQGAQELYKLHIMVDSVAWNTETDALAAVSDGQMLVWFYPEVVYMDRELLPLTLSKQSGDWGKTAEIVEFRDTRTQVRRSDGSIVCAGVSPYPSILERFCSASEWEPALRLCRYVKSTELWACLAAMAIAGKELHTAEVAYAAIEQVDKLLYMCHIKELPTTEAREAERGGQ
;
A
#
# COMPACT_ATOMS: atom_id res chain seq x y z
N MET A 1 15.91 -24.70 -26.02
CA MET A 1 15.57 -23.31 -25.76
C MET A 1 14.66 -23.29 -24.56
N THR A 2 15.04 -22.62 -23.49
CA THR A 2 14.27 -22.54 -22.21
C THR A 2 14.05 -21.10 -21.86
N LEU A 3 12.84 -20.78 -21.38
CA LEU A 3 12.47 -19.47 -20.88
C LEU A 3 12.06 -19.61 -19.43
N CYS A 4 12.49 -18.68 -18.59
CA CYS A 4 12.12 -18.61 -17.18
C CYS A 4 11.89 -17.15 -16.79
N TRP A 5 10.75 -16.88 -16.15
CA TRP A 5 10.45 -15.60 -15.53
C TRP A 5 10.89 -15.59 -14.07
N THR A 6 11.26 -14.43 -13.56
CA THR A 6 11.37 -14.22 -12.12
C THR A 6 9.99 -14.34 -11.46
N ALA A 7 9.96 -14.61 -10.16
CA ALA A 7 8.70 -14.78 -9.43
C ALA A 7 7.80 -13.52 -9.46
N ASP A 8 8.40 -12.34 -9.56
CA ASP A 8 7.74 -11.04 -9.70
C ASP A 8 7.40 -10.66 -11.14
N SER A 9 7.68 -11.56 -12.12
CA SER A 9 7.43 -11.34 -13.55
C SER A 9 8.09 -10.09 -14.17
N THR A 10 9.11 -9.55 -13.52
CA THR A 10 9.83 -8.35 -14.01
C THR A 10 11.02 -8.68 -14.90
N GLN A 11 11.57 -9.89 -14.80
CA GLN A 11 12.74 -10.31 -15.56
C GLN A 11 12.51 -11.65 -16.26
N LEU A 12 13.06 -11.77 -17.44
CA LEU A 12 13.03 -12.98 -18.27
C LEU A 12 14.45 -13.46 -18.55
N ALA A 13 14.74 -14.73 -18.27
CA ALA A 13 15.97 -15.39 -18.70
C ALA A 13 15.66 -16.34 -19.84
N ALA A 14 16.41 -16.25 -20.95
CA ALA A 14 16.29 -17.11 -22.11
C ALA A 14 17.59 -17.86 -22.36
N GLY A 15 17.57 -19.19 -22.24
CA GLY A 15 18.68 -20.08 -22.62
C GLY A 15 18.67 -20.35 -24.12
N CYS A 16 19.72 -19.96 -24.83
CA CYS A 16 19.90 -20.18 -26.25
C CYS A 16 20.58 -21.53 -26.57
N GLY A 17 20.33 -22.08 -27.72
CA GLY A 17 21.02 -23.35 -28.19
C GLY A 17 22.53 -23.20 -28.37
N SER A 18 23.05 -21.98 -28.43
CA SER A 18 24.49 -21.65 -28.45
C SER A 18 25.18 -21.71 -27.06
N GLY A 19 24.42 -21.96 -25.99
CA GLY A 19 24.90 -21.88 -24.62
C GLY A 19 24.89 -20.47 -24.01
N ALA A 20 24.51 -19.43 -24.78
CA ALA A 20 24.33 -18.09 -24.26
C ALA A 20 23.04 -17.99 -23.45
N VAL A 21 23.06 -17.18 -22.40
CA VAL A 21 21.88 -16.82 -21.62
C VAL A 21 21.61 -15.32 -21.85
N LEU A 22 20.41 -15.02 -22.33
CA LEU A 22 19.94 -13.65 -22.51
C LEU A 22 19.03 -13.28 -21.35
N PHE A 23 19.22 -12.09 -20.83
CA PHE A 23 18.35 -11.52 -19.80
C PHE A 23 17.56 -10.35 -20.40
N GLY A 24 16.26 -10.37 -20.18
CA GLY A 24 15.36 -9.28 -20.49
C GLY A 24 14.72 -8.73 -19.22
N GLN A 25 14.51 -7.45 -19.16
CA GLN A 25 13.77 -6.80 -18.08
C GLN A 25 12.51 -6.15 -18.67
N LEU A 26 11.39 -6.33 -17.98
CA LEU A 26 10.17 -5.59 -18.29
C LEU A 26 10.35 -4.15 -17.77
N VAL A 27 10.32 -3.19 -18.67
CA VAL A 27 10.39 -1.76 -18.33
C VAL A 27 8.97 -1.20 -18.41
N HIS A 28 8.50 -0.59 -17.32
CA HIS A 28 7.25 0.16 -17.34
C HIS A 28 7.45 1.39 -18.20
N ARG A 29 6.78 1.43 -19.34
CA ARG A 29 6.86 2.56 -20.28
C ARG A 29 5.90 3.67 -19.98
N GLU A 30 4.96 3.45 -19.08
CA GLU A 30 3.96 4.43 -18.65
C GLU A 30 3.75 4.32 -17.15
N VAL A 31 3.79 5.46 -16.47
CA VAL A 31 3.42 5.61 -15.06
C VAL A 31 2.47 6.79 -14.93
N SER A 32 1.42 6.63 -14.14
CA SER A 32 0.45 7.69 -13.89
C SER A 32 0.28 7.91 -12.39
N CYS A 33 0.09 9.15 -11.99
CA CYS A 33 -0.17 9.51 -10.60
C CYS A 33 -1.00 10.79 -10.54
N ALA A 34 -2.18 10.73 -9.93
CA ALA A 34 -3.14 11.83 -9.87
C ALA A 34 -3.54 12.34 -11.27
N HIS A 35 -3.10 13.53 -11.61
CA HIS A 35 -3.38 14.21 -12.89
C HIS A 35 -2.20 14.15 -13.88
N LEU A 36 -1.12 13.48 -13.53
CA LEU A 36 0.08 13.37 -14.34
C LEU A 36 0.21 11.95 -14.93
N GLU A 37 0.55 11.91 -16.21
CA GLU A 37 0.95 10.70 -16.92
C GLU A 37 2.35 10.92 -17.49
N VAL A 38 3.24 9.96 -17.26
CA VAL A 38 4.60 9.99 -17.82
C VAL A 38 4.75 8.78 -18.73
N ARG A 39 5.08 9.03 -19.99
CA ARG A 39 5.27 8.00 -21.00
C ARG A 39 6.69 8.02 -21.54
N GLN A 40 7.27 6.84 -21.68
CA GLN A 40 8.52 6.67 -22.40
C GLN A 40 8.23 6.38 -23.87
N GLU A 41 8.39 7.38 -24.73
CA GLU A 41 8.20 7.23 -26.17
C GLU A 41 9.47 6.67 -26.84
N GLU A 42 10.64 7.17 -26.42
CA GLU A 42 11.95 6.75 -26.91
C GLU A 42 12.87 6.35 -25.75
N PRO A 43 13.96 5.61 -26.00
CA PRO A 43 14.88 5.20 -24.93
C PRO A 43 15.49 6.36 -24.13
N HIS A 44 15.56 7.53 -24.68
CA HIS A 44 16.21 8.72 -24.13
C HIS A 44 15.24 9.88 -23.85
N SER A 45 13.95 9.68 -24.04
CA SER A 45 12.95 10.72 -23.84
C SER A 45 11.75 10.24 -23.04
N LEU A 46 11.22 11.12 -22.22
CA LEU A 46 9.96 10.95 -21.51
C LEU A 46 9.03 12.12 -21.86
N THR A 47 7.79 11.83 -22.08
CA THR A 47 6.73 12.83 -22.21
C THR A 47 5.91 12.84 -20.94
N VAL A 48 5.79 13.99 -20.31
CA VAL A 48 4.92 14.23 -19.16
C VAL A 48 3.67 14.95 -19.65
N LEU A 49 2.52 14.34 -19.40
CA LEU A 49 1.21 14.89 -19.75
C LEU A 49 0.45 15.21 -18.43
N ASN A 50 0.01 16.44 -18.31
CA ASN A 50 -0.95 16.82 -17.28
C ASN A 50 -2.37 16.70 -17.87
N VAL A 51 -3.13 15.74 -17.39
CA VAL A 51 -4.47 15.42 -17.90
C VAL A 51 -5.50 16.51 -17.58
N THR A 52 -5.23 17.38 -16.58
CA THR A 52 -6.18 18.43 -16.17
C THR A 52 -6.18 19.62 -17.13
N ASP A 53 -5.02 20.05 -17.55
CA ASP A 53 -4.80 21.26 -18.38
C ASP A 53 -4.25 20.93 -19.77
N ASP A 54 -4.11 19.63 -20.09
CA ASP A 54 -3.59 19.12 -21.36
C ASP A 54 -2.19 19.71 -21.72
N THR A 55 -1.41 20.06 -20.66
CA THR A 55 -0.04 20.54 -20.85
C THR A 55 0.90 19.36 -21.04
N ARG A 56 1.83 19.51 -21.97
CA ARG A 56 2.82 18.51 -22.33
C ARG A 56 4.23 19.06 -22.13
N GLU A 57 5.08 18.29 -21.44
CA GLU A 57 6.50 18.57 -21.25
C GLU A 57 7.33 17.37 -21.74
N ASP A 58 8.33 17.64 -22.57
CA ASP A 58 9.22 16.62 -23.11
C ASP A 58 10.58 16.69 -22.39
N LEU A 59 10.93 15.62 -21.69
CA LEU A 59 12.18 15.49 -20.95
C LEU A 59 13.18 14.67 -21.78
N GLN A 60 14.35 15.23 -22.04
CA GLN A 60 15.42 14.59 -22.79
C GLN A 60 16.57 14.19 -21.88
N PHE A 61 17.06 12.96 -22.06
CA PHE A 61 18.15 12.38 -21.27
C PHE A 61 19.34 12.05 -22.17
N LYS A 62 20.54 12.22 -21.62
CA LYS A 62 21.77 11.84 -22.32
C LYS A 62 21.88 10.34 -22.51
N ASP A 63 21.49 9.58 -21.46
CA ASP A 63 21.57 8.14 -21.43
C ASP A 63 20.18 7.50 -21.46
N ARG A 64 20.12 6.21 -21.75
CA ARG A 64 18.89 5.44 -21.78
C ARG A 64 18.20 5.43 -20.41
N VAL A 65 16.92 5.73 -20.38
CA VAL A 65 16.06 5.56 -19.20
C VAL A 65 15.86 4.07 -18.93
N THR A 66 16.20 3.64 -17.72
CA THR A 66 16.08 2.25 -17.27
C THR A 66 14.88 2.04 -16.35
N GLU A 67 14.60 3.01 -15.49
CA GLU A 67 13.51 2.92 -14.51
C GLU A 67 12.90 4.31 -14.29
N MET A 68 11.63 4.38 -13.94
CA MET A 68 10.95 5.60 -13.57
C MET A 68 9.91 5.35 -12.50
N SER A 69 9.75 6.30 -11.58
CA SER A 69 8.76 6.26 -10.53
C SER A 69 8.15 7.65 -10.35
N LEU A 70 6.83 7.72 -10.31
CA LEU A 70 6.07 8.96 -10.19
C LEU A 70 5.28 8.96 -8.88
N SER A 71 5.43 10.05 -8.13
CA SER A 71 4.57 10.37 -6.98
C SER A 71 3.79 11.67 -7.24
N ALA A 72 2.91 12.04 -6.33
CA ALA A 72 2.16 13.29 -6.45
C ALA A 72 3.07 14.53 -6.49
N THR A 73 4.27 14.47 -5.93
CA THR A 73 5.18 15.60 -5.76
C THR A 73 6.44 15.54 -6.60
N HIS A 74 6.90 14.35 -6.95
CA HIS A 74 8.17 14.17 -7.66
C HIS A 74 8.12 13.01 -8.66
N LEU A 75 8.87 13.19 -9.74
CA LEU A 75 9.23 12.16 -10.70
C LEU A 75 10.70 11.81 -10.50
N VAL A 76 11.00 10.55 -10.26
CA VAL A 76 12.37 10.02 -10.20
C VAL A 76 12.62 9.18 -11.45
N VAL A 77 13.61 9.57 -12.23
CA VAL A 77 14.01 8.90 -13.47
C VAL A 77 15.42 8.37 -13.31
N ILE A 78 15.60 7.11 -13.56
CA ILE A 78 16.91 6.44 -13.54
C ILE A 78 17.38 6.23 -14.98
N THR A 79 18.57 6.67 -15.25
CA THR A 79 19.29 6.34 -16.46
C THR A 79 20.46 5.40 -16.14
N SER A 80 21.19 4.96 -17.13
CA SER A 80 22.35 4.08 -16.92
C SER A 80 23.46 4.68 -16.04
N THR A 81 23.54 6.02 -15.93
CA THR A 81 24.62 6.71 -15.20
C THR A 81 24.14 7.70 -14.15
N GLN A 82 22.86 8.10 -14.19
CA GLN A 82 22.33 9.17 -13.36
C GLN A 82 20.91 8.88 -12.88
N ALA A 83 20.59 9.40 -11.68
CA ALA A 83 19.22 9.54 -11.20
C ALA A 83 18.82 11.01 -11.29
N CYS A 84 17.73 11.32 -11.98
CA CYS A 84 17.18 12.65 -12.16
C CYS A 84 15.89 12.77 -11.37
N ILE A 85 15.82 13.74 -10.46
CA ILE A 85 14.67 13.98 -9.58
C ILE A 85 14.04 15.30 -10.01
N TYR A 86 12.82 15.22 -10.55
CA TYR A 86 12.03 16.38 -10.96
C TYR A 86 10.94 16.64 -9.93
N SER A 87 10.68 17.93 -9.64
CA SER A 87 9.45 18.32 -8.96
C SER A 87 8.29 18.36 -9.96
N THR A 88 7.12 17.88 -9.59
CA THR A 88 5.91 17.96 -10.43
C THR A 88 5.45 19.39 -10.70
N THR A 89 5.99 20.37 -9.96
CA THR A 89 5.76 21.80 -10.18
C THR A 89 6.82 22.48 -11.06
N ASN A 90 7.95 21.79 -11.32
CA ASN A 90 9.05 22.35 -12.11
C ASN A 90 9.83 21.25 -12.85
N TRP A 91 9.62 21.17 -14.15
CA TRP A 91 10.26 20.19 -15.04
C TRP A 91 11.61 20.64 -15.61
N SER A 92 12.00 21.90 -15.39
CA SER A 92 13.19 22.48 -16.02
C SER A 92 14.50 22.23 -15.27
N THR A 93 14.44 22.01 -13.96
CA THR A 93 15.63 21.93 -13.10
C THR A 93 15.60 20.69 -12.19
N PRO A 94 16.05 19.52 -12.69
CA PRO A 94 16.12 18.32 -11.86
C PRO A 94 17.30 18.37 -10.88
N HIS A 95 17.18 17.71 -9.75
CA HIS A 95 18.32 17.30 -8.95
C HIS A 95 18.92 16.04 -9.56
N ILE A 96 20.23 16.07 -9.86
CA ILE A 96 20.93 14.97 -10.53
C ILE A 96 21.90 14.32 -9.55
N ILE A 97 21.82 12.99 -9.47
CA ILE A 97 22.72 12.15 -8.69
C ILE A 97 23.48 11.23 -9.65
N GLU A 98 24.80 11.18 -9.55
CA GLU A 98 25.61 10.22 -10.31
C GLU A 98 25.49 8.82 -9.70
N LEU A 99 25.17 7.84 -10.54
CA LEU A 99 25.07 6.44 -10.17
C LEU A 99 26.33 5.69 -10.57
N ARG A 100 26.77 4.79 -9.70
CA ARG A 100 27.92 3.91 -9.95
C ARG A 100 27.51 2.48 -10.25
N GLY A 101 26.27 2.12 -9.94
CA GLY A 101 25.69 0.80 -10.15
C GLY A 101 24.34 0.89 -10.87
N THR A 102 23.74 -0.27 -11.11
CA THR A 102 22.39 -0.36 -11.65
C THR A 102 21.36 -0.32 -10.52
N VAL A 103 20.32 0.48 -10.69
CA VAL A 103 19.20 0.57 -9.76
C VAL A 103 18.18 -0.50 -10.14
N SER A 104 17.76 -1.29 -9.16
CA SER A 104 16.78 -2.39 -9.34
C SER A 104 15.41 -2.07 -8.79
N LEU A 105 15.31 -1.13 -7.85
CA LEU A 105 14.04 -0.80 -7.18
C LEU A 105 14.02 0.66 -6.77
N ILE A 106 12.86 1.30 -6.99
CA ILE A 106 12.54 2.65 -6.48
C ILE A 106 11.18 2.58 -5.81
N LEU A 107 11.10 3.00 -4.56
CA LEU A 107 9.84 3.17 -3.83
C LEU A 107 9.78 4.60 -3.27
N GLN A 108 8.72 5.32 -3.59
CA GLN A 108 8.54 6.69 -3.15
C GLN A 108 7.57 6.80 -1.97
N CYS A 109 7.82 7.76 -1.10
CA CYS A 109 6.86 8.23 -0.11
C CYS A 109 6.83 9.77 -0.10
N ALA A 110 6.02 10.38 0.75
CA ALA A 110 5.78 11.83 0.73
C ALA A 110 7.05 12.70 0.90
N ARG A 111 8.07 12.25 1.64
CA ARG A 111 9.25 13.07 1.99
C ARG A 111 10.57 12.51 1.48
N HIS A 112 10.61 11.22 1.21
CA HIS A 112 11.83 10.50 0.87
C HIS A 112 11.50 9.45 -0.18
N PHE A 113 12.51 8.92 -0.81
CA PHE A 113 12.37 7.72 -1.63
C PHE A 113 13.46 6.71 -1.29
N LEU A 114 13.13 5.47 -1.45
CA LEU A 114 14.04 4.35 -1.29
C LEU A 114 14.56 3.96 -2.68
N MET A 115 15.85 3.75 -2.79
CA MET A 115 16.51 3.28 -3.99
C MET A 115 17.41 2.10 -3.64
N VAL A 116 17.33 1.04 -4.43
CA VAL A 116 18.22 -0.12 -4.30
C VAL A 116 19.19 -0.11 -5.46
N ASP A 117 20.47 0.08 -5.13
CA ASP A 117 21.58 0.08 -6.06
C ASP A 117 22.45 -1.16 -5.85
N THR A 118 22.87 -1.80 -6.92
CA THR A 118 23.72 -3.01 -6.85
C THR A 118 25.06 -2.80 -6.16
N MET A 119 25.60 -1.58 -6.19
CA MET A 119 26.90 -1.24 -5.58
C MET A 119 26.78 -0.74 -4.14
N ASN A 120 25.79 0.11 -3.88
CA ASN A 120 25.63 0.77 -2.59
C ASN A 120 24.57 0.08 -1.70
N GLY A 121 23.81 -0.85 -2.26
CA GLY A 121 22.70 -1.52 -1.58
C GLY A 121 21.49 -0.62 -1.44
N LEU A 122 20.77 -0.76 -0.33
CA LEU A 122 19.57 -0.02 -0.05
C LEU A 122 19.92 1.36 0.53
N GLN A 123 19.39 2.40 -0.09
CA GLN A 123 19.59 3.79 0.29
C GLN A 123 18.24 4.50 0.41
N VAL A 124 18.10 5.32 1.44
CA VAL A 124 16.97 6.26 1.59
C VAL A 124 17.50 7.66 1.26
N LEU A 125 16.86 8.32 0.31
CA LEU A 125 17.24 9.63 -0.17
C LEU A 125 16.09 10.63 0.01
N ASN A 126 16.42 11.89 0.26
CA ASN A 126 15.47 12.98 0.11
C ASN A 126 15.36 13.41 -1.36
N TYR A 127 14.36 14.20 -1.68
CA TYR A 127 14.16 14.69 -3.05
C TYR A 127 15.17 15.78 -3.50
N ASP A 128 16.03 16.27 -2.58
CA ASP A 128 17.19 17.09 -2.93
C ASP A 128 18.40 16.25 -3.40
N GLY A 129 18.26 14.93 -3.43
CA GLY A 129 19.32 14.01 -3.85
C GLY A 129 20.34 13.65 -2.77
N ARG A 130 20.07 13.95 -1.49
CA ARG A 130 20.97 13.62 -0.39
C ARG A 130 20.58 12.28 0.22
N VAL A 131 21.57 11.42 0.46
CA VAL A 131 21.40 10.18 1.19
C VAL A 131 21.12 10.50 2.67
N VAL A 132 19.95 10.11 3.15
CA VAL A 132 19.53 10.28 4.55
C VAL A 132 20.04 9.13 5.39
N SER A 133 19.88 7.90 4.91
CA SER A 133 20.33 6.70 5.60
C SER A 133 20.66 5.57 4.61
N GLN A 134 21.41 4.60 5.12
CA GLN A 134 21.72 3.36 4.41
C GLN A 134 21.43 2.18 5.35
N PRO A 135 20.18 1.73 5.44
CA PRO A 135 19.82 0.59 6.26
C PRO A 135 20.62 -0.65 5.84
N LYS A 136 21.28 -1.28 6.80
CA LYS A 136 22.04 -2.52 6.60
C LYS A 136 21.51 -3.58 7.55
N PHE A 137 21.19 -4.73 7.03
CA PHE A 137 20.75 -5.87 7.84
C PHE A 137 21.46 -7.15 7.39
N THR A 138 21.46 -8.13 8.28
CA THR A 138 22.15 -9.40 8.06
C THR A 138 21.55 -10.12 6.84
N ALA A 139 22.40 -10.63 5.97
CA ALA A 139 22.03 -11.36 4.75
C ALA A 139 21.22 -10.56 3.74
N MET A 140 21.36 -9.23 3.71
CA MET A 140 20.75 -8.40 2.66
C MET A 140 21.33 -8.77 1.29
N ARG A 141 20.42 -9.02 0.34
CA ARG A 141 20.74 -9.20 -1.07
C ARG A 141 20.00 -8.16 -1.88
N PRO A 142 20.66 -7.08 -2.32
CA PRO A 142 20.00 -6.01 -3.08
C PRO A 142 19.31 -6.47 -4.36
N ASP A 143 19.89 -7.49 -5.00
CA ASP A 143 19.39 -8.12 -6.23
C ASP A 143 18.07 -8.91 -6.05
N ALA A 144 17.73 -9.25 -4.81
CA ALA A 144 16.53 -10.00 -4.49
C ALA A 144 15.39 -9.12 -3.92
N LEU A 145 15.62 -7.82 -3.77
CA LEU A 145 14.60 -6.88 -3.32
C LEU A 145 13.66 -6.51 -4.48
N SER A 146 12.38 -6.59 -4.23
CA SER A 146 11.30 -6.33 -5.19
C SER A 146 10.15 -5.57 -4.52
N PRO A 147 9.21 -4.99 -5.28
CA PRO A 147 8.04 -4.31 -4.70
C PRO A 147 7.13 -5.24 -3.86
N LEU A 148 7.25 -6.55 -4.03
CA LEU A 148 6.47 -7.53 -3.26
C LEU A 148 7.06 -7.78 -1.87
N ASN A 149 8.41 -7.83 -1.77
CA ASN A 149 9.09 -8.19 -0.52
C ASN A 149 9.58 -6.97 0.29
N VAL A 150 9.38 -5.76 -0.23
CA VAL A 150 9.71 -4.49 0.42
C VAL A 150 8.50 -3.58 0.44
N ALA A 151 8.06 -3.17 1.60
CA ALA A 151 7.04 -2.16 1.77
C ALA A 151 7.63 -0.92 2.45
N TYR A 152 7.34 0.26 1.91
CA TYR A 152 7.90 1.51 2.36
C TYR A 152 6.82 2.52 2.75
N ALA A 153 6.98 3.11 3.92
CA ALA A 153 6.17 4.21 4.45
C ALA A 153 7.09 5.31 5.00
N PRO A 154 6.62 6.53 5.25
CA PRO A 154 7.47 7.65 5.66
C PRO A 154 8.28 7.41 6.94
N ASP A 155 7.80 6.56 7.83
CA ASP A 155 8.33 6.28 9.16
C ASP A 155 8.73 4.82 9.36
N LEU A 156 8.49 3.97 8.37
CA LEU A 156 8.73 2.54 8.47
C LEU A 156 9.10 1.90 7.15
N LEU A 157 10.04 0.98 7.21
CA LEU A 157 10.42 0.08 6.14
C LEU A 157 10.21 -1.35 6.63
N ALA A 158 9.42 -2.12 5.91
CA ALA A 158 9.20 -3.54 6.17
C ALA A 158 9.82 -4.37 5.04
N ILE A 159 10.64 -5.36 5.41
CA ILE A 159 11.36 -6.20 4.45
C ILE A 159 11.22 -7.66 4.88
N ILE A 160 10.88 -8.53 3.94
CA ILE A 160 10.88 -9.97 4.18
C ILE A 160 12.32 -10.46 4.36
N GLY A 161 12.57 -11.19 5.43
CA GLY A 161 13.89 -11.74 5.74
C GLY A 161 14.39 -12.71 4.68
N HIS A 162 15.58 -12.45 4.14
CA HIS A 162 16.15 -13.30 3.08
C HIS A 162 16.64 -14.64 3.59
N ALA A 163 17.16 -14.64 4.83
CA ALA A 163 17.62 -15.86 5.51
C ALA A 163 16.45 -16.70 6.03
N ASP A 164 15.38 -16.06 6.45
CA ASP A 164 14.16 -16.69 6.93
C ASP A 164 12.94 -15.91 6.39
N PRO A 165 12.28 -16.44 5.35
CA PRO A 165 11.10 -15.79 4.74
C PRO A 165 9.89 -15.68 5.68
N LYS A 166 9.92 -16.33 6.84
CA LYS A 166 8.85 -16.24 7.85
C LYS A 166 8.94 -15.01 8.72
N VAL A 167 10.03 -14.27 8.62
CA VAL A 167 10.30 -13.09 9.43
C VAL A 167 10.25 -11.84 8.55
N VAL A 168 9.40 -10.89 8.93
CA VAL A 168 9.39 -9.54 8.35
C VAL A 168 10.14 -8.60 9.28
N MET A 169 11.21 -7.99 8.80
CA MET A 169 12.01 -7.02 9.52
C MET A 169 11.38 -5.64 9.42
N LEU A 170 11.26 -4.96 10.54
CA LEU A 170 10.77 -3.59 10.65
C LEU A 170 11.94 -2.67 10.95
N ILE A 171 12.21 -1.70 10.08
CA ILE A 171 13.39 -0.83 10.11
C ILE A 171 12.93 0.62 10.05
N ASP A 172 13.53 1.47 10.87
CA ASP A 172 13.36 2.92 10.75
C ASP A 172 14.14 3.41 9.52
N PRO A 173 13.46 3.95 8.51
CA PRO A 173 14.14 4.38 7.28
C PRO A 173 15.10 5.55 7.48
N LEU A 174 14.90 6.38 8.49
CA LEU A 174 15.73 7.56 8.72
C LEU A 174 17.01 7.25 9.48
N THR A 175 16.95 6.35 10.44
CA THR A 175 18.12 5.96 11.25
C THR A 175 18.78 4.67 10.76
N GLY A 176 18.09 3.89 9.94
CA GLY A 176 18.53 2.57 9.50
C GLY A 176 18.53 1.50 10.60
N LYS A 177 17.92 1.81 11.76
CA LYS A 177 17.87 0.87 12.89
C LYS A 177 16.68 -0.07 12.78
N GLN A 178 16.89 -1.32 13.14
CA GLN A 178 15.81 -2.28 13.27
C GLN A 178 14.95 -1.93 14.50
N LEU A 179 13.64 -1.74 14.29
CA LEU A 179 12.65 -1.46 15.31
C LEU A 179 12.06 -2.73 15.91
N GLY A 180 11.93 -3.78 15.10
CA GLY A 180 11.35 -5.05 15.51
C GLY A 180 11.29 -6.06 14.38
N THR A 181 10.61 -7.16 14.63
CA THR A 181 10.31 -8.21 13.64
C THR A 181 8.91 -8.72 13.83
N VAL A 182 8.21 -9.02 12.75
CA VAL A 182 6.95 -9.76 12.75
C VAL A 182 7.26 -11.17 12.29
N GLN A 183 6.85 -12.18 13.08
CA GLN A 183 7.09 -13.58 12.76
C GLN A 183 5.79 -14.25 12.34
N HIS A 184 5.82 -14.97 11.22
CA HIS A 184 4.73 -15.79 10.73
C HIS A 184 5.09 -17.28 10.75
N SER A 185 4.09 -18.15 10.74
CA SER A 185 4.32 -19.61 10.75
C SER A 185 4.74 -20.17 9.39
N ILE A 186 4.36 -19.49 8.31
CA ILE A 186 4.54 -19.88 6.91
C ILE A 186 5.40 -18.81 6.22
N ASP A 187 6.07 -19.17 5.13
CA ASP A 187 6.84 -18.24 4.33
C ASP A 187 5.94 -17.10 3.81
N VAL A 188 6.43 -15.87 3.93
CA VAL A 188 5.75 -14.66 3.46
C VAL A 188 6.21 -14.38 2.03
N GLU A 189 5.27 -14.07 1.15
CA GLU A 189 5.54 -13.72 -0.26
C GLU A 189 5.36 -12.24 -0.55
N GLN A 190 4.40 -11.58 0.10
CA GLN A 190 4.15 -10.16 -0.11
C GLN A 190 3.91 -9.43 1.21
N VAL A 191 4.39 -8.19 1.27
CA VAL A 191 4.15 -7.26 2.37
C VAL A 191 3.65 -5.92 1.83
N ALA A 192 2.76 -5.28 2.59
CA ALA A 192 2.30 -3.93 2.27
C ALA A 192 2.05 -3.13 3.56
N LEU A 193 2.42 -1.85 3.56
CA LEU A 193 2.26 -0.94 4.70
C LEU A 193 1.20 0.11 4.41
N SER A 194 0.36 0.40 5.41
CA SER A 194 -0.55 1.55 5.34
C SER A 194 0.26 2.84 5.18
N GLN A 195 -0.26 3.81 4.43
CA GLN A 195 0.49 5.01 4.06
C GLN A 195 0.15 6.21 4.94
N ARG A 196 -0.98 6.19 5.65
CA ARG A 196 -1.46 7.28 6.52
C ARG A 196 -1.13 7.07 7.99
N GLY A 197 -1.20 8.17 8.74
CA GLY A 197 -0.97 8.18 10.18
C GLY A 197 0.52 8.13 10.56
N ASP A 198 0.75 8.03 11.84
CA ASP A 198 2.07 7.86 12.46
C ASP A 198 2.37 6.38 12.72
N LEU A 199 3.55 6.09 13.23
CA LEU A 199 4.03 4.73 13.48
C LEU A 199 3.11 3.92 14.41
N SER A 200 2.41 4.55 15.34
CA SER A 200 1.48 3.88 16.27
C SER A 200 0.22 3.34 15.56
N ARG A 201 -0.21 4.05 14.53
CA ARG A 201 -1.36 3.67 13.69
C ARG A 201 -0.97 2.87 12.45
N ARG A 202 0.33 2.69 12.20
CA ARG A 202 0.82 1.95 11.04
C ARG A 202 0.37 0.48 11.10
N ARG A 203 -0.13 -0.03 9.97
CA ARG A 203 -0.56 -1.43 9.81
C ARG A 203 0.27 -2.10 8.75
N LEU A 204 0.67 -3.31 9.04
CA LEU A 204 1.36 -4.20 8.12
C LEU A 204 0.38 -5.28 7.65
N VAL A 205 0.33 -5.47 6.36
CA VAL A 205 -0.36 -6.60 5.72
C VAL A 205 0.69 -7.58 5.22
N VAL A 206 0.42 -8.85 5.44
CA VAL A 206 1.27 -9.97 5.04
C VAL A 206 0.45 -10.95 4.22
N VAL A 207 0.95 -11.34 3.06
CA VAL A 207 0.41 -12.46 2.27
C VAL A 207 1.42 -13.60 2.34
N ASP A 208 0.97 -14.76 2.79
CA ASP A 208 1.81 -15.93 2.90
C ASP A 208 1.81 -16.79 1.61
N LYS A 209 2.64 -17.81 1.58
CA LYS A 209 2.76 -18.75 0.47
C LYS A 209 1.49 -19.53 0.15
N ASN A 210 0.57 -19.64 1.11
CA ASN A 210 -0.76 -20.21 0.90
C ASN A 210 -1.74 -19.19 0.30
N ARG A 211 -1.28 -17.95 0.06
CA ARG A 211 -2.09 -16.81 -0.39
C ARG A 211 -3.15 -16.39 0.64
N ASP A 212 -2.85 -16.60 1.90
CA ASP A 212 -3.65 -16.12 3.02
C ASP A 212 -3.21 -14.71 3.41
N LEU A 213 -4.19 -13.82 3.58
CA LEU A 213 -3.98 -12.40 3.91
C LEU A 213 -4.14 -12.18 5.40
N TYR A 214 -3.11 -11.57 6.02
CA TYR A 214 -3.10 -11.23 7.43
C TYR A 214 -2.83 -9.74 7.64
N LEU A 215 -3.43 -9.20 8.70
CA LEU A 215 -3.22 -7.83 9.18
C LEU A 215 -2.60 -7.87 10.58
N THR A 216 -1.62 -7.02 10.82
CA THR A 216 -0.99 -6.86 12.14
C THR A 216 -0.65 -5.40 12.41
N PRO A 217 -0.76 -4.92 13.67
CA PRO A 217 -0.20 -3.64 14.05
C PRO A 217 1.33 -3.73 14.06
N VAL A 218 1.99 -2.62 13.76
CA VAL A 218 3.46 -2.55 13.77
C VAL A 218 3.99 -2.39 15.19
N GLN A 219 3.26 -1.69 16.05
CA GLN A 219 3.58 -1.48 17.46
C GLN A 219 2.58 -2.20 18.37
N GLY A 220 3.03 -2.61 19.54
CA GLY A 220 2.21 -3.31 20.54
C GLY A 220 2.21 -4.82 20.36
N ALA A 221 1.10 -5.46 20.71
CA ALA A 221 0.91 -6.90 20.49
C ALA A 221 0.79 -7.18 18.99
N GLN A 222 1.79 -7.86 18.44
CA GLN A 222 1.85 -8.21 17.02
C GLN A 222 1.01 -9.47 16.75
N GLU A 223 -0.29 -9.37 16.97
CA GLU A 223 -1.21 -10.44 16.60
C GLU A 223 -1.56 -10.36 15.10
N LEU A 224 -1.39 -11.49 14.43
CA LEU A 224 -1.72 -11.63 13.01
C LEU A 224 -3.19 -12.03 12.87
N TYR A 225 -4.01 -11.14 12.36
CA TYR A 225 -5.43 -11.40 12.09
C TYR A 225 -5.63 -11.77 10.63
N LYS A 226 -6.19 -12.95 10.39
CA LYS A 226 -6.52 -13.39 9.04
C LYS A 226 -7.72 -12.62 8.51
N LEU A 227 -7.52 -11.89 7.40
CA LEU A 227 -8.57 -11.13 6.74
C LEU A 227 -9.27 -11.93 5.65
N HIS A 228 -8.50 -12.62 4.80
CA HIS A 228 -9.02 -13.36 3.65
C HIS A 228 -8.09 -14.50 3.24
N ILE A 229 -8.55 -15.31 2.28
CA ILE A 229 -7.83 -16.44 1.69
C ILE A 229 -7.73 -16.27 0.18
N MET A 230 -6.82 -17.00 -0.47
CA MET A 230 -6.66 -17.03 -1.93
C MET A 230 -6.41 -15.64 -2.55
N VAL A 231 -5.63 -14.81 -1.88
CA VAL A 231 -5.29 -13.46 -2.35
C VAL A 231 -4.13 -13.53 -3.34
N ASP A 232 -4.30 -12.91 -4.50
CA ASP A 232 -3.29 -12.84 -5.56
C ASP A 232 -2.42 -11.57 -5.45
N SER A 233 -3.02 -10.46 -5.05
CA SER A 233 -2.32 -9.17 -4.90
C SER A 233 -3.05 -8.31 -3.87
N VAL A 234 -2.29 -7.46 -3.18
CA VAL A 234 -2.80 -6.55 -2.16
C VAL A 234 -2.13 -5.18 -2.28
N ALA A 235 -2.90 -4.12 -2.07
CA ALA A 235 -2.39 -2.76 -2.01
C ALA A 235 -3.18 -1.91 -1.02
N TRP A 236 -2.47 -1.06 -0.27
CA TRP A 236 -3.07 0.00 0.53
C TRP A 236 -3.41 1.21 -0.33
N ASN A 237 -4.48 1.89 0.02
CA ASN A 237 -4.77 3.19 -0.55
C ASN A 237 -3.73 4.22 -0.09
N THR A 238 -3.31 5.09 -1.00
CA THR A 238 -2.31 6.13 -0.70
C THR A 238 -2.90 7.31 0.06
N GLU A 239 -4.21 7.55 -0.06
CA GLU A 239 -4.89 8.71 0.52
C GLU A 239 -5.80 8.35 1.72
N THR A 240 -6.16 7.08 1.89
CA THR A 240 -7.05 6.59 2.95
C THR A 240 -6.48 5.33 3.59
N ASP A 241 -7.06 4.88 4.70
CA ASP A 241 -6.68 3.63 5.35
C ASP A 241 -7.43 2.40 4.77
N ALA A 242 -7.94 2.52 3.54
CA ALA A 242 -8.57 1.41 2.84
C ALA A 242 -7.55 0.44 2.26
N LEU A 243 -7.91 -0.84 2.27
CA LEU A 243 -7.10 -1.95 1.75
C LEU A 243 -7.84 -2.60 0.58
N ALA A 244 -7.18 -2.77 -0.55
CA ALA A 244 -7.70 -3.54 -1.67
C ALA A 244 -6.92 -4.84 -1.86
N ALA A 245 -7.62 -5.89 -2.28
CA ALA A 245 -7.02 -7.15 -2.69
C ALA A 245 -7.75 -7.75 -3.88
N VAL A 246 -7.05 -8.52 -4.68
CA VAL A 246 -7.66 -9.39 -5.70
C VAL A 246 -7.60 -10.82 -5.19
N SER A 247 -8.75 -11.50 -5.19
CA SER A 247 -8.89 -12.87 -4.74
C SER A 247 -9.88 -13.60 -5.64
N ASP A 248 -9.46 -14.71 -6.20
CA ASP A 248 -10.29 -15.59 -7.05
C ASP A 248 -11.10 -14.83 -8.13
N GLY A 249 -10.46 -13.88 -8.80
CA GLY A 249 -11.07 -13.07 -9.85
C GLY A 249 -12.12 -12.06 -9.35
N GLN A 250 -12.10 -11.72 -8.08
CA GLN A 250 -12.90 -10.66 -7.47
C GLN A 250 -12.00 -9.59 -6.86
N MET A 251 -12.38 -8.34 -6.98
CA MET A 251 -11.75 -7.27 -6.23
C MET A 251 -12.47 -7.06 -4.90
N LEU A 252 -11.71 -7.13 -3.83
CA LEU A 252 -12.13 -6.95 -2.45
C LEU A 252 -11.60 -5.61 -1.95
N VAL A 253 -12.43 -4.81 -1.31
CA VAL A 253 -12.01 -3.54 -0.70
C VAL A 253 -12.53 -3.48 0.73
N TRP A 254 -11.62 -3.47 1.70
CA TRP A 254 -11.92 -3.19 3.11
C TRP A 254 -11.79 -1.69 3.33
N PHE A 255 -12.88 -1.04 3.64
CA PHE A 255 -12.88 0.41 3.88
C PHE A 255 -12.26 0.79 5.23
N TYR A 256 -12.34 -0.11 6.20
CA TYR A 256 -11.75 0.08 7.51
C TYR A 256 -11.25 -1.27 8.06
N PRO A 257 -10.08 -1.76 7.60
CA PRO A 257 -9.57 -3.07 8.01
C PRO A 257 -9.23 -3.15 9.51
N GLU A 258 -9.01 -2.02 10.19
CA GLU A 258 -8.80 -1.94 11.64
C GLU A 258 -10.00 -2.41 12.46
N VAL A 259 -11.16 -2.60 11.85
CA VAL A 259 -12.36 -3.12 12.49
C VAL A 259 -12.10 -4.43 13.25
N VAL A 260 -11.14 -5.25 12.80
CA VAL A 260 -10.79 -6.53 13.46
C VAL A 260 -10.29 -6.38 14.90
N TYR A 261 -9.78 -5.18 15.25
CA TYR A 261 -9.32 -4.87 16.61
C TYR A 261 -10.44 -4.33 17.51
N MET A 262 -11.57 -3.94 16.91
CA MET A 262 -12.73 -3.39 17.61
C MET A 262 -13.83 -4.45 17.73
N ASP A 263 -14.24 -4.98 16.60
CA ASP A 263 -15.28 -6.00 16.51
C ASP A 263 -15.10 -6.85 15.23
N ARG A 264 -14.63 -8.08 15.40
CA ARG A 264 -14.35 -9.00 14.29
C ARG A 264 -15.61 -9.37 13.48
N GLU A 265 -16.77 -9.34 14.09
CA GLU A 265 -18.03 -9.69 13.42
C GLU A 265 -18.45 -8.64 12.40
N LEU A 266 -17.95 -7.40 12.53
CA LEU A 266 -18.16 -6.34 11.54
C LEU A 266 -17.29 -6.48 10.29
N LEU A 267 -16.18 -7.24 10.34
CA LEU A 267 -15.24 -7.36 9.22
C LEU A 267 -15.92 -7.74 7.89
N PRO A 268 -16.82 -8.74 7.82
CA PRO A 268 -17.52 -9.07 6.58
C PRO A 268 -18.45 -7.97 6.10
N LEU A 269 -18.95 -7.13 7.00
CA LEU A 269 -19.86 -6.03 6.69
C LEU A 269 -19.14 -4.77 6.19
N THR A 270 -17.84 -4.61 6.53
CA THR A 270 -17.00 -3.49 6.05
C THR A 270 -16.33 -3.79 4.71
N LEU A 271 -16.57 -4.96 4.13
CA LEU A 271 -15.97 -5.45 2.91
C LEU A 271 -16.88 -5.20 1.72
N SER A 272 -16.40 -4.45 0.73
CA SER A 272 -17.01 -4.33 -0.59
C SER A 272 -16.42 -5.36 -1.54
N LYS A 273 -17.27 -6.11 -2.23
CA LYS A 273 -16.89 -7.10 -3.24
C LYS A 273 -17.33 -6.61 -4.61
N GLN A 274 -16.38 -6.48 -5.51
CA GLN A 274 -16.66 -6.11 -6.90
C GLN A 274 -16.34 -7.29 -7.79
N SER A 275 -17.38 -7.85 -8.41
CA SER A 275 -17.22 -8.86 -9.44
C SER A 275 -16.89 -8.17 -10.77
N GLY A 276 -15.92 -8.69 -11.48
CA GLY A 276 -15.49 -8.18 -12.77
C GLY A 276 -14.59 -9.20 -13.45
N ASP A 277 -14.27 -8.96 -14.71
CA ASP A 277 -13.30 -9.79 -15.43
C ASP A 277 -11.87 -9.30 -15.09
N TRP A 278 -11.43 -9.60 -13.88
CA TRP A 278 -10.08 -9.25 -13.40
C TRP A 278 -9.03 -10.25 -13.90
N GLY A 279 -9.45 -11.42 -14.37
CA GLY A 279 -8.58 -12.52 -14.77
C GLY A 279 -8.04 -13.30 -13.57
N LYS A 280 -7.33 -14.36 -13.87
CA LYS A 280 -6.57 -15.13 -12.88
C LYS A 280 -5.21 -14.48 -12.71
N THR A 281 -4.68 -14.40 -11.49
CA THR A 281 -3.37 -13.80 -11.19
C THR A 281 -3.27 -12.30 -11.58
N ALA A 282 -4.32 -11.54 -11.27
CA ALA A 282 -4.31 -10.11 -11.48
C ALA A 282 -3.50 -9.41 -10.37
N GLU A 283 -2.80 -8.34 -10.73
CA GLU A 283 -1.95 -7.55 -9.84
C GLU A 283 -2.52 -6.13 -9.69
N ILE A 284 -2.65 -5.65 -8.44
CA ILE A 284 -3.00 -4.27 -8.20
C ILE A 284 -1.75 -3.42 -8.41
N VAL A 285 -1.77 -2.57 -9.43
CA VAL A 285 -0.66 -1.67 -9.75
C VAL A 285 -0.69 -0.43 -8.87
N GLU A 286 -1.90 0.14 -8.69
CA GLU A 286 -2.11 1.33 -7.87
C GLU A 286 -3.51 1.30 -7.24
N PHE A 287 -3.58 1.74 -5.98
CA PHE A 287 -4.84 2.04 -5.30
C PHE A 287 -4.75 3.43 -4.69
N ARG A 288 -5.43 4.38 -5.30
CA ARG A 288 -5.38 5.77 -4.91
C ARG A 288 -6.77 6.39 -4.89
N ASP A 289 -7.08 7.10 -3.80
CA ASP A 289 -8.38 7.74 -3.57
C ASP A 289 -9.55 6.79 -3.90
N THR A 290 -10.30 7.06 -4.93
CA THR A 290 -11.46 6.28 -5.39
C THR A 290 -11.16 5.39 -6.59
N ARG A 291 -9.91 5.27 -7.01
CA ARG A 291 -9.51 4.55 -8.21
C ARG A 291 -8.51 3.45 -7.92
N THR A 292 -8.78 2.26 -8.43
CA THR A 292 -7.86 1.13 -8.42
C THR A 292 -7.46 0.79 -9.85
N GLN A 293 -6.17 0.56 -10.08
CA GLN A 293 -5.63 0.06 -11.34
C GLN A 293 -5.17 -1.37 -11.14
N VAL A 294 -5.71 -2.28 -11.93
CA VAL A 294 -5.40 -3.70 -11.85
C VAL A 294 -4.84 -4.16 -13.20
N ARG A 295 -3.66 -4.75 -13.17
CA ARG A 295 -3.02 -5.38 -14.32
C ARG A 295 -3.46 -6.82 -14.40
N ARG A 296 -3.96 -7.23 -15.55
CA ARG A 296 -4.31 -8.62 -15.85
C ARG A 296 -3.09 -9.41 -16.31
N SER A 297 -3.22 -10.73 -16.34
CA SER A 297 -2.17 -11.64 -16.86
C SER A 297 -1.81 -11.42 -18.33
N ASP A 298 -2.70 -10.81 -19.13
CA ASP A 298 -2.46 -10.41 -20.51
C ASP A 298 -1.73 -9.07 -20.65
N GLY A 299 -1.42 -8.40 -19.52
CA GLY A 299 -0.77 -7.09 -19.46
C GLY A 299 -1.72 -5.90 -19.57
N SER A 300 -3.02 -6.13 -19.82
CA SER A 300 -4.01 -5.05 -19.87
C SER A 300 -4.26 -4.45 -18.48
N ILE A 301 -4.43 -3.13 -18.41
CA ILE A 301 -4.76 -2.42 -17.19
C ILE A 301 -6.24 -2.09 -17.18
N VAL A 302 -6.92 -2.52 -16.12
CA VAL A 302 -8.33 -2.24 -15.89
C VAL A 302 -8.45 -1.30 -14.70
N CYS A 303 -9.23 -0.23 -14.87
CA CYS A 303 -9.51 0.71 -13.80
C CYS A 303 -10.87 0.39 -13.17
N ALA A 304 -10.90 0.34 -11.85
CA ALA A 304 -12.13 0.20 -11.07
C ALA A 304 -12.34 1.41 -10.18
N GLY A 305 -13.61 1.83 -10.08
CA GLY A 305 -14.03 2.87 -9.14
C GLY A 305 -14.37 2.26 -7.77
N VAL A 306 -13.91 2.90 -6.72
CA VAL A 306 -14.23 2.56 -5.32
C VAL A 306 -15.10 3.67 -4.75
N SER A 307 -16.02 3.33 -3.85
CA SER A 307 -16.93 4.32 -3.24
C SER A 307 -16.15 5.43 -2.51
N PRO A 308 -16.46 6.71 -2.72
CA PRO A 308 -15.81 7.83 -2.04
C PRO A 308 -16.32 8.05 -0.61
N TYR A 309 -17.49 7.52 -0.27
CA TYR A 309 -18.14 7.81 1.01
C TYR A 309 -17.38 7.34 2.24
N PRO A 310 -16.68 6.18 2.24
CA PRO A 310 -15.90 5.75 3.39
C PRO A 310 -14.76 6.72 3.77
N SER A 311 -14.11 7.33 2.78
CA SER A 311 -13.05 8.33 3.02
C SER A 311 -13.61 9.61 3.63
N ILE A 312 -14.81 10.03 3.20
CA ILE A 312 -15.52 11.17 3.77
C ILE A 312 -15.95 10.87 5.21
N LEU A 313 -16.46 9.65 5.44
CA LEU A 313 -16.83 9.17 6.77
C LEU A 313 -15.63 9.20 7.73
N GLU A 314 -14.50 8.64 7.30
CA GLU A 314 -13.26 8.63 8.08
C GLU A 314 -12.82 10.04 8.48
N ARG A 315 -12.91 11.00 7.56
CA ARG A 315 -12.57 12.41 7.82
C ARG A 315 -13.48 13.02 8.89
N PHE A 316 -14.79 12.78 8.86
CA PHE A 316 -15.72 13.25 9.90
C PHE A 316 -15.41 12.59 11.26
N CYS A 317 -15.20 11.28 11.28
CA CYS A 317 -14.87 10.55 12.51
C CYS A 317 -13.54 11.01 13.12
N SER A 318 -12.52 11.24 12.30
CA SER A 318 -11.21 11.75 12.74
C SER A 318 -11.29 13.16 13.31
N ALA A 319 -12.21 14.00 12.81
CA ALA A 319 -12.50 15.33 13.33
C ALA A 319 -13.47 15.30 14.53
N SER A 320 -13.93 14.11 14.96
CA SER A 320 -14.98 13.94 15.99
C SER A 320 -16.32 14.60 15.63
N GLU A 321 -16.59 14.73 14.33
CA GLU A 321 -17.83 15.29 13.78
C GLU A 321 -18.87 14.17 13.57
N TRP A 322 -19.41 13.64 14.66
CA TRP A 322 -20.30 12.46 14.62
C TRP A 322 -21.65 12.70 13.98
N GLU A 323 -22.21 13.88 14.13
CA GLU A 323 -23.51 14.22 13.54
C GLU A 323 -23.46 14.34 12.01
N PRO A 324 -22.47 14.98 11.38
CA PRO A 324 -22.24 14.88 9.94
C PRO A 324 -22.01 13.44 9.45
N ALA A 325 -21.29 12.61 10.21
CA ALA A 325 -21.07 11.20 9.90
C ALA A 325 -22.40 10.41 9.86
N LEU A 326 -23.26 10.59 10.86
CA LEU A 326 -24.59 10.00 10.90
C LEU A 326 -25.49 10.44 9.73
N ARG A 327 -25.45 11.73 9.35
CA ARG A 327 -26.20 12.24 8.20
C ARG A 327 -25.73 11.62 6.91
N LEU A 328 -24.41 11.45 6.74
CA LEU A 328 -23.83 10.77 5.57
C LEU A 328 -24.34 9.34 5.47
N CYS A 329 -24.28 8.56 6.55
CA CYS A 329 -24.75 7.17 6.56
C CYS A 329 -26.27 7.06 6.29
N ARG A 330 -27.07 7.98 6.84
CA ARG A 330 -28.54 8.04 6.57
C ARG A 330 -28.83 8.40 5.12
N TYR A 331 -27.99 9.20 4.48
CA TYR A 331 -28.14 9.58 3.07
C TYR A 331 -27.78 8.43 2.14
N VAL A 332 -26.61 7.82 2.34
CA VAL A 332 -26.08 6.76 1.45
C VAL A 332 -26.80 5.42 1.66
N LYS A 333 -27.19 5.10 2.90
CA LYS A 333 -27.89 3.87 3.30
C LYS A 333 -27.14 2.58 2.92
N SER A 334 -25.83 2.59 2.94
CA SER A 334 -25.00 1.42 2.69
C SER A 334 -24.69 0.70 4.00
N THR A 335 -24.79 -0.63 4.03
CA THR A 335 -24.46 -1.46 5.19
C THR A 335 -22.98 -1.35 5.55
N GLU A 336 -22.12 -1.31 4.55
CA GLU A 336 -20.68 -1.19 4.72
C GLU A 336 -20.32 0.12 5.44
N LEU A 337 -21.01 1.21 5.08
CA LEU A 337 -20.77 2.52 5.68
C LEU A 337 -21.23 2.57 7.16
N TRP A 338 -22.38 1.96 7.46
CA TRP A 338 -22.87 1.85 8.83
C TRP A 338 -21.94 0.95 9.69
N ALA A 339 -21.43 -0.15 9.13
CA ALA A 339 -20.48 -1.02 9.83
C ALA A 339 -19.16 -0.29 10.12
N CYS A 340 -18.64 0.49 9.15
CA CYS A 340 -17.47 1.32 9.37
C CYS A 340 -17.73 2.38 10.46
N LEU A 341 -18.89 3.04 10.43
CA LEU A 341 -19.25 4.03 11.46
C LEU A 341 -19.34 3.40 12.85
N ALA A 342 -19.93 2.19 12.98
CA ALA A 342 -20.00 1.48 14.24
C ALA A 342 -18.59 1.23 14.83
N ALA A 343 -17.68 0.69 14.02
CA ALA A 343 -16.30 0.44 14.44
C ALA A 343 -15.55 1.73 14.81
N MET A 344 -15.65 2.78 13.99
CA MET A 344 -15.00 4.07 14.26
C MET A 344 -15.57 4.75 15.51
N ALA A 345 -16.88 4.64 15.76
CA ALA A 345 -17.53 5.19 16.94
C ALA A 345 -17.07 4.47 18.23
N ILE A 346 -16.89 3.14 18.18
CA ILE A 346 -16.30 2.40 19.30
C ILE A 346 -14.86 2.87 19.56
N ALA A 347 -14.03 2.96 18.51
CA ALA A 347 -12.66 3.45 18.62
C ALA A 347 -12.60 4.87 19.19
N GLY A 348 -13.54 5.75 18.80
CA GLY A 348 -13.70 7.11 19.28
C GLY A 348 -14.39 7.22 20.64
N LYS A 349 -14.81 6.11 21.24
CA LYS A 349 -15.56 6.06 22.52
C LYS A 349 -16.93 6.79 22.48
N GLU A 350 -17.49 6.95 21.29
CA GLU A 350 -18.79 7.63 21.09
C GLU A 350 -19.94 6.62 21.07
N LEU A 351 -20.52 6.39 22.27
CA LEU A 351 -21.51 5.35 22.47
C LEU A 351 -22.85 5.60 21.75
N HIS A 352 -23.25 6.86 21.65
CA HIS A 352 -24.54 7.17 21.01
C HIS A 352 -24.50 6.88 19.51
N THR A 353 -23.41 7.27 18.86
CA THR A 353 -23.21 7.00 17.42
C THR A 353 -23.07 5.50 17.17
N ALA A 354 -22.33 4.79 18.03
CA ALA A 354 -22.18 3.33 17.94
C ALA A 354 -23.54 2.61 18.04
N GLU A 355 -24.38 2.99 19.04
CA GLU A 355 -25.73 2.45 19.20
C GLU A 355 -26.59 2.63 17.94
N VAL A 356 -26.63 3.85 17.39
CA VAL A 356 -27.39 4.15 16.16
C VAL A 356 -26.86 3.33 14.98
N ALA A 357 -25.55 3.18 14.88
CA ALA A 357 -24.93 2.43 13.79
C ALA A 357 -25.20 0.92 13.89
N TYR A 358 -25.11 0.32 15.10
CA TYR A 358 -25.46 -1.08 15.31
C TYR A 358 -26.95 -1.35 15.07
N ALA A 359 -27.84 -0.42 15.46
CA ALA A 359 -29.25 -0.52 15.16
C ALA A 359 -29.52 -0.53 13.64
N ALA A 360 -28.77 0.29 12.88
CA ALA A 360 -28.92 0.38 11.43
C ALA A 360 -28.48 -0.86 10.66
N ILE A 361 -27.55 -1.65 11.21
CA ILE A 361 -27.08 -2.92 10.64
C ILE A 361 -27.74 -4.14 11.28
N GLU A 362 -28.77 -3.93 12.13
CA GLU A 362 -29.58 -4.97 12.77
C GLU A 362 -28.80 -5.90 13.70
N GLN A 363 -27.66 -5.45 14.25
CA GLN A 363 -26.86 -6.17 15.25
C GLN A 363 -27.43 -5.98 16.66
N VAL A 364 -28.52 -6.71 16.97
CA VAL A 364 -29.32 -6.51 18.18
C VAL A 364 -28.52 -6.77 19.46
N ASP A 365 -27.69 -7.80 19.48
CA ASP A 365 -26.87 -8.17 20.65
C ASP A 365 -25.87 -7.06 21.00
N LYS A 366 -25.22 -6.49 19.99
CA LYS A 366 -24.28 -5.37 20.16
C LYS A 366 -25.00 -4.09 20.57
N LEU A 367 -26.20 -3.85 20.01
CA LEU A 367 -27.05 -2.75 20.39
C LEU A 367 -27.40 -2.82 21.88
N LEU A 368 -27.89 -3.97 22.36
CA LEU A 368 -28.21 -4.19 23.77
C LEU A 368 -26.99 -3.99 24.69
N TYR A 369 -25.83 -4.48 24.24
CA TYR A 369 -24.57 -4.25 24.95
C TYR A 369 -24.20 -2.76 25.05
N MET A 370 -24.34 -2.00 23.96
CA MET A 370 -24.13 -0.54 24.00
C MET A 370 -25.10 0.17 24.94
N CYS A 371 -26.36 -0.24 24.98
CA CYS A 371 -27.34 0.29 25.92
C CYS A 371 -26.93 0.00 27.36
N HIS A 372 -26.50 -1.25 27.65
CA HIS A 372 -26.02 -1.64 28.98
C HIS A 372 -24.82 -0.78 29.44
N ILE A 373 -23.82 -0.59 28.56
CA ILE A 373 -22.65 0.27 28.87
C ILE A 373 -23.07 1.69 29.20
N LYS A 374 -24.06 2.23 28.51
CA LYS A 374 -24.57 3.60 28.78
C LYS A 374 -25.20 3.74 30.16
N GLU A 375 -25.82 2.69 30.69
CA GLU A 375 -26.45 2.67 32.00
C GLU A 375 -25.44 2.58 33.14
N LEU A 376 -24.18 2.20 32.89
CA LEU A 376 -23.15 2.15 33.91
C LEU A 376 -22.84 3.55 34.48
N PRO A 377 -22.80 3.69 35.83
CA PRO A 377 -22.81 5.00 36.49
C PRO A 377 -21.50 5.78 36.36
N THR A 378 -20.36 5.10 36.12
CA THR A 378 -19.05 5.74 36.06
C THR A 378 -18.37 5.54 34.71
N THR A 379 -17.55 6.53 34.30
CA THR A 379 -16.74 6.42 33.09
C THR A 379 -15.71 5.29 33.17
N GLU A 380 -15.13 5.09 34.37
CA GLU A 380 -14.17 4.00 34.63
C GLU A 380 -14.80 2.62 34.48
N ALA A 381 -16.05 2.42 34.98
CA ALA A 381 -16.78 1.17 34.78
C ALA A 381 -17.08 0.91 33.31
N ARG A 382 -17.44 1.95 32.55
CA ARG A 382 -17.67 1.86 31.09
C ARG A 382 -16.39 1.48 30.31
N GLU A 383 -15.24 2.00 30.74
CA GLU A 383 -13.95 1.69 30.11
C GLU A 383 -13.46 0.29 30.46
N ALA A 384 -13.64 -0.16 31.71
CA ALA A 384 -13.29 -1.50 32.18
C ALA A 384 -14.08 -2.58 31.42
N GLU A 385 -15.38 -2.38 31.23
CA GLU A 385 -16.25 -3.32 30.51
C GLU A 385 -15.86 -3.46 29.03
N ARG A 386 -15.41 -2.36 28.40
CA ARG A 386 -14.91 -2.37 27.01
C ARG A 386 -13.57 -3.07 26.83
N GLY A 387 -12.69 -2.99 27.83
CA GLY A 387 -11.36 -3.59 27.82
C GLY A 387 -11.35 -5.08 28.08
N GLY A 388 -12.48 -5.68 28.43
CA GLY A 388 -12.64 -7.11 28.72
C GLY A 388 -13.03 -7.98 27.53
N GLN A 389 -13.17 -7.40 26.34
CA GLN A 389 -13.37 -8.08 25.06
C GLN A 389 -12.11 -8.01 24.20
#